data_51eaacd877001aac1dd5d3d2f546e9a8
#
_entry.id   51eaacd877001aac1dd5d3d2f546e9a8
#
_cell.length_a   1.000
_cell.length_b   1.000
_cell.length_c   1.000
_cell.angle_alpha   90.00
_cell.angle_beta   90.00
_cell.angle_gamma   90.00
#
_symmetry.space_group_name_H-M   'P 1'
#
loop_
_entity.id
_entity.type
_entity.pdbx_description
1 polymer ?
#
loop_
_entity_poly.entity_id
_entity_poly.type
_entity_poly.pdbx_seq_one_letter_code
_entity_poly.pdbx_strand_id
1 'polypeptide(L)'
;MEGSEFSSTTSTSRPELFDFEGISMVHYFTDDWENVQNFHARPDDILIATYPKAGTTWVSYILDLLYFGNTAPERQTSIPIYFRVPFLEAVLPKIPTGVELANNLSTTPRLIKTHLPVQLVPKSFWEQNCKVVYIARNAKDNVVSYFHFERMTQAQPEPGDWNSYLQSFMDGKKVFGPWYDHVCGYWEKKKTYSNLHYMFFEDMVENTDREVENLCSFLGLSTPKEEREKITKITHFDAMKQNKMTNYSTIPVMDFSVSQFMRKGKVSDWKNHFTVAQNEQFDKHYKEKMKNTTLKFRTQI
;
A
#
# COMPACT_ATOMS: atom_id res chain seq x y z
N MET A 1 -26.29 42.44 24.03
CA MET A 1 -25.16 42.16 23.10
C MET A 1 -24.90 40.68 23.19
N GLU A 2 -25.55 39.95 22.29
CA GLU A 2 -25.46 38.52 22.23
C GLU A 2 -24.28 38.16 21.33
N GLY A 3 -23.31 37.46 21.91
CA GLY A 3 -22.18 36.89 21.18
C GLY A 3 -22.60 35.58 20.54
N SER A 4 -22.75 35.56 19.21
CA SER A 4 -22.97 34.35 18.44
C SER A 4 -21.65 33.53 18.37
N GLU A 5 -21.59 32.48 19.13
CA GLU A 5 -20.58 31.42 18.93
C GLU A 5 -20.80 30.74 17.57
N PHE A 6 -19.96 31.05 16.63
CA PHE A 6 -19.85 30.26 15.39
C PHE A 6 -19.16 28.93 15.71
N SER A 7 -19.95 27.91 16.05
CA SER A 7 -19.54 26.53 16.06
C SER A 7 -19.41 26.08 14.60
N SER A 8 -18.25 26.21 14.00
CA SER A 8 -17.95 25.59 12.71
C SER A 8 -17.51 24.14 12.90
N THR A 9 -18.45 23.25 13.19
CA THR A 9 -18.27 21.83 12.95
C THR A 9 -18.46 21.58 11.45
N THR A 10 -17.42 21.79 10.66
CA THR A 10 -17.35 21.20 9.34
C THR A 10 -17.13 19.70 9.52
N SER A 11 -18.21 18.95 9.70
CA SER A 11 -18.26 17.52 9.47
C SER A 11 -17.97 17.32 7.98
N THR A 12 -16.71 17.15 7.61
CA THR A 12 -16.35 16.70 6.28
C THR A 12 -16.87 15.26 6.17
N SER A 13 -17.96 15.07 5.41
CA SER A 13 -18.48 13.74 5.12
C SER A 13 -17.40 12.92 4.43
N ARG A 14 -17.29 11.64 4.78
CA ARG A 14 -16.38 10.71 4.10
C ARG A 14 -16.72 10.61 2.62
N PRO A 15 -15.74 10.35 1.73
CA PRO A 15 -15.99 10.24 0.30
C PRO A 15 -16.90 9.04 -0.02
N GLU A 16 -17.68 9.19 -1.08
CA GLU A 16 -18.50 8.11 -1.61
C GLU A 16 -17.73 7.27 -2.63
N LEU A 17 -18.05 5.98 -2.66
CA LEU A 17 -17.52 5.06 -3.66
C LEU A 17 -18.25 5.24 -4.98
N PHE A 18 -17.52 5.31 -6.08
CA PHE A 18 -18.09 5.36 -7.42
C PHE A 18 -17.32 4.46 -8.39
N ASP A 19 -17.94 4.13 -9.53
CA ASP A 19 -17.25 3.37 -10.58
C ASP A 19 -16.35 4.30 -11.40
N PHE A 20 -15.08 3.90 -11.51
CA PHE A 20 -14.09 4.57 -12.34
C PHE A 20 -13.41 3.54 -13.24
N GLU A 21 -13.77 3.57 -14.52
CA GLU A 21 -13.27 2.60 -15.51
C GLU A 21 -13.43 1.12 -15.08
N GLY A 22 -14.56 0.81 -14.46
CA GLY A 22 -14.86 -0.53 -13.93
C GLY A 22 -14.24 -0.86 -12.58
N ILE A 23 -13.56 0.09 -11.95
CA ILE A 23 -12.92 -0.04 -10.63
C ILE A 23 -13.62 0.87 -9.63
N SER A 24 -13.98 0.33 -8.47
CA SER A 24 -14.50 1.14 -7.37
C SER A 24 -13.43 2.08 -6.83
N MET A 25 -13.69 3.38 -6.84
CA MET A 25 -12.75 4.43 -6.43
C MET A 25 -13.44 5.50 -5.58
N VAL A 26 -12.64 6.38 -4.99
CA VAL A 26 -13.08 7.64 -4.39
C VAL A 26 -12.32 8.79 -5.04
N HIS A 27 -12.90 10.00 -4.99
CA HIS A 27 -12.36 11.17 -5.70
C HIS A 27 -10.90 11.51 -5.32
N TYR A 28 -10.46 11.24 -4.10
CA TYR A 28 -9.08 11.47 -3.64
C TYR A 28 -8.01 10.78 -4.48
N PHE A 29 -8.38 9.75 -5.25
CA PHE A 29 -7.45 9.00 -6.11
C PHE A 29 -7.74 9.16 -7.61
N THR A 30 -8.69 10.02 -7.96
CA THR A 30 -9.08 10.30 -9.36
C THR A 30 -9.10 11.78 -9.70
N ASP A 31 -9.06 12.69 -8.71
CA ASP A 31 -9.13 14.14 -8.94
C ASP A 31 -7.99 14.70 -9.80
N ASP A 32 -6.81 14.05 -9.78
CA ASP A 32 -5.64 14.43 -10.59
C ASP A 32 -5.35 13.42 -11.71
N TRP A 33 -6.38 12.72 -12.20
CA TRP A 33 -6.20 11.56 -13.07
C TRP A 33 -5.47 11.88 -14.37
N GLU A 34 -5.73 13.02 -14.97
CA GLU A 34 -5.05 13.43 -16.22
C GLU A 34 -3.53 13.49 -16.00
N ASN A 35 -3.07 14.08 -14.91
CA ASN A 35 -1.65 14.15 -14.58
C ASN A 35 -1.09 12.78 -14.18
N VAL A 36 -1.86 11.96 -13.50
CA VAL A 36 -1.45 10.57 -13.19
C VAL A 36 -1.26 9.78 -14.47
N GLN A 37 -2.24 9.80 -15.38
CA GLN A 37 -2.21 9.05 -16.63
C GLN A 37 -1.05 9.49 -17.53
N ASN A 38 -0.76 10.80 -17.56
CA ASN A 38 0.32 11.41 -18.34
C ASN A 38 1.66 11.50 -17.57
N PHE A 39 1.79 10.82 -16.45
CA PHE A 39 3.02 10.84 -15.67
C PHE A 39 4.21 10.31 -16.51
N HIS A 40 5.31 11.05 -16.49
CA HIS A 40 6.53 10.70 -17.23
C HIS A 40 7.50 9.96 -16.29
N ALA A 41 7.46 8.63 -16.34
CA ALA A 41 8.45 7.80 -15.66
C ALA A 41 9.83 7.94 -16.29
N ARG A 42 10.86 7.82 -15.45
CA ARG A 42 12.27 7.75 -15.87
C ARG A 42 12.71 6.30 -15.86
N PRO A 43 13.68 5.90 -16.71
CA PRO A 43 14.13 4.51 -16.79
C PRO A 43 14.63 3.90 -15.47
N ASP A 44 15.14 4.73 -14.58
CA ASP A 44 15.66 4.37 -13.27
C ASP A 44 14.63 4.45 -12.14
N ASP A 45 13.41 4.95 -12.40
CA ASP A 45 12.33 4.98 -11.40
C ASP A 45 11.96 3.57 -10.94
N ILE A 46 11.60 3.46 -9.67
CA ILE A 46 11.09 2.22 -9.08
C ILE A 46 9.64 2.45 -8.63
N LEU A 47 8.73 1.68 -9.21
CA LEU A 47 7.33 1.68 -8.83
C LEU A 47 7.07 0.60 -7.78
N ILE A 48 6.53 1.00 -6.63
CA ILE A 48 6.08 0.09 -5.57
C ILE A 48 4.57 -0.01 -5.68
N ALA A 49 4.08 -1.17 -6.09
CA ALA A 49 2.66 -1.41 -6.29
C ALA A 49 2.12 -2.43 -5.28
N THR A 50 0.99 -2.15 -4.69
CA THR A 50 0.32 -3.05 -3.75
C THR A 50 -1.18 -2.82 -3.76
N TYR A 51 -1.95 -3.84 -3.38
CA TYR A 51 -3.29 -3.59 -2.84
C TYR A 51 -3.17 -2.86 -1.49
N PRO A 52 -4.14 -2.01 -1.10
CA PRO A 52 -4.05 -1.33 0.20
C PRO A 52 -3.84 -2.32 1.36
N LYS A 53 -2.96 -1.97 2.29
CA LYS A 53 -2.67 -2.75 3.52
C LYS A 53 -1.90 -4.05 3.33
N ALA A 54 -1.25 -4.22 2.19
CA ALA A 54 -0.45 -5.42 1.89
C ALA A 54 1.03 -5.32 2.29
N GLY A 55 1.47 -4.22 2.93
CA GLY A 55 2.87 -4.04 3.36
C GLY A 55 3.63 -2.94 2.60
N THR A 56 2.92 -2.00 1.98
CA THR A 56 3.47 -0.92 1.16
C THR A 56 4.53 -0.10 1.90
N THR A 57 4.21 0.35 3.11
CA THR A 57 5.11 1.18 3.92
C THR A 57 6.38 0.43 4.31
N TRP A 58 6.26 -0.86 4.59
CA TRP A 58 7.40 -1.71 4.93
C TRP A 58 8.39 -1.80 3.78
N VAL A 59 7.92 -2.19 2.60
CA VAL A 59 8.77 -2.27 1.40
C VAL A 59 9.29 -0.91 0.97
N SER A 60 8.47 0.14 1.05
CA SER A 60 8.90 1.52 0.77
C SER A 60 10.07 1.93 1.66
N TYR A 61 10.01 1.63 2.95
CA TYR A 61 11.08 1.98 3.88
C TYR A 61 12.34 1.14 3.65
N ILE A 62 12.19 -0.14 3.37
CA ILE A 62 13.32 -1.00 3.00
C ILE A 62 14.04 -0.46 1.76
N LEU A 63 13.29 -0.13 0.71
CA LEU A 63 13.86 0.44 -0.53
C LEU A 63 14.54 1.78 -0.29
N ASP A 64 13.93 2.67 0.48
CA ASP A 64 14.53 3.96 0.81
C ASP A 64 15.86 3.80 1.59
N LEU A 65 15.93 2.84 2.50
CA LEU A 65 17.17 2.51 3.23
C LEU A 65 18.23 1.88 2.32
N LEU A 66 17.84 0.98 1.42
CA LEU A 66 18.78 0.35 0.49
C LEU A 66 19.46 1.36 -0.43
N TYR A 67 18.73 2.38 -0.88
CA TYR A 67 19.27 3.39 -1.80
C TYR A 67 19.88 4.59 -1.08
N PHE A 68 19.32 5.01 0.04
CA PHE A 68 19.65 6.30 0.65
C PHE A 68 20.05 6.24 2.13
N GLY A 69 19.97 5.08 2.76
CA GLY A 69 20.27 4.94 4.19
C GLY A 69 21.69 5.36 4.57
N ASN A 70 22.67 5.09 3.73
CA ASN A 70 24.06 5.45 3.95
C ASN A 70 24.47 6.78 3.29
N THR A 71 23.82 7.17 2.20
CA THR A 71 24.18 8.37 1.41
C THR A 71 23.47 9.64 1.87
N ALA A 72 22.31 9.50 2.49
CA ALA A 72 21.51 10.60 2.99
C ALA A 72 20.76 10.21 4.30
N PRO A 73 21.50 9.86 5.38
CA PRO A 73 20.90 9.33 6.61
C PRO A 73 19.96 10.32 7.31
N GLU A 74 20.17 11.63 7.14
CA GLU A 74 19.30 12.68 7.70
C GLU A 74 17.87 12.62 7.16
N ARG A 75 17.63 12.09 5.96
CA ARG A 75 16.29 11.87 5.39
C ARG A 75 15.46 10.97 6.27
N GLN A 76 16.09 9.97 6.90
CA GLN A 76 15.41 8.97 7.72
C GLN A 76 14.79 9.54 8.99
N THR A 77 15.33 10.65 9.49
CA THR A 77 14.94 11.28 10.74
C THR A 77 14.17 12.60 10.57
N SER A 78 14.20 13.18 9.37
CA SER A 78 13.63 14.52 9.11
C SER A 78 12.47 14.55 8.12
N ILE A 79 12.34 13.54 7.24
CA ILE A 79 11.33 13.54 6.19
C ILE A 79 10.42 12.31 6.36
N PRO A 80 9.10 12.49 6.56
CA PRO A 80 8.16 11.37 6.59
C PRO A 80 8.20 10.53 5.32
N ILE A 81 7.97 9.22 5.47
CA ILE A 81 8.06 8.25 4.36
C ILE A 81 7.14 8.60 3.18
N TYR A 82 5.99 9.18 3.43
CA TYR A 82 5.05 9.56 2.37
C TYR A 82 5.51 10.74 1.51
N PHE A 83 6.53 11.50 1.92
CA PHE A 83 7.24 12.47 1.08
C PHE A 83 8.46 11.87 0.40
N ARG A 84 9.09 10.85 0.99
CA ARG A 84 10.24 10.15 0.39
C ARG A 84 9.82 9.16 -0.69
N VAL A 85 8.63 8.58 -0.54
CA VAL A 85 8.00 7.64 -1.48
C VAL A 85 6.57 8.11 -1.73
N PRO A 86 6.38 9.08 -2.64
CA PRO A 86 5.06 9.65 -2.93
C PRO A 86 4.04 8.63 -3.41
N PHE A 87 2.81 8.81 -2.99
CA PHE A 87 1.65 8.06 -3.45
C PHE A 87 1.08 8.73 -4.71
N LEU A 88 1.39 8.17 -5.87
CA LEU A 88 1.25 8.81 -7.18
C LEU A 88 -0.15 9.38 -7.45
N GLU A 89 -1.20 8.59 -7.22
CA GLU A 89 -2.59 8.98 -7.51
C GLU A 89 -3.26 9.78 -6.39
N ALA A 90 -2.60 10.01 -5.26
CA ALA A 90 -3.25 10.64 -4.11
C ALA A 90 -3.36 12.17 -4.24
N VAL A 91 -4.55 12.68 -3.96
CA VAL A 91 -4.87 14.10 -3.78
C VAL A 91 -5.48 14.27 -2.40
N LEU A 92 -4.66 14.53 -1.40
CA LEU A 92 -5.10 14.65 -0.01
C LEU A 92 -5.11 16.13 0.43
N PRO A 93 -6.04 16.52 1.33
CA PRO A 93 -6.09 17.88 1.84
C PRO A 93 -4.76 18.32 2.47
N LYS A 94 -4.31 19.53 2.17
CA LYS A 94 -3.10 20.17 2.74
C LYS A 94 -1.77 19.47 2.40
N ILE A 95 -1.77 18.57 1.43
CA ILE A 95 -0.56 17.91 0.93
C ILE A 95 -0.53 18.12 -0.60
N PRO A 96 0.64 18.42 -1.21
CA PRO A 96 0.76 18.44 -2.66
C PRO A 96 0.31 17.12 -3.30
N THR A 97 -0.13 17.14 -4.54
CA THR A 97 -0.56 15.91 -5.23
C THR A 97 0.59 14.90 -5.33
N GLY A 98 0.25 13.61 -5.44
CA GLY A 98 1.26 12.56 -5.59
C GLY A 98 2.15 12.78 -6.81
N VAL A 99 1.57 13.27 -7.92
CA VAL A 99 2.33 13.63 -9.13
C VAL A 99 3.30 14.77 -8.88
N GLU A 100 2.86 15.86 -8.21
CA GLU A 100 3.74 16.98 -7.85
C GLU A 100 4.89 16.51 -6.96
N LEU A 101 4.60 15.72 -5.93
CA LEU A 101 5.62 15.17 -5.04
C LEU A 101 6.63 14.30 -5.80
N ALA A 102 6.14 13.41 -6.67
CA ALA A 102 7.00 12.52 -7.47
C ALA A 102 7.89 13.31 -8.44
N ASN A 103 7.33 14.32 -9.12
CA ASN A 103 8.09 15.17 -10.04
C ASN A 103 9.16 16.01 -9.33
N ASN A 104 8.92 16.39 -8.07
CA ASN A 104 9.85 17.20 -7.27
C ASN A 104 10.89 16.39 -6.49
N LEU A 105 10.87 15.04 -6.59
CA LEU A 105 11.93 14.23 -6.00
C LEU A 105 13.27 14.52 -6.66
N SER A 106 14.26 14.88 -5.86
CA SER A 106 15.66 15.11 -6.29
C SER A 106 16.51 13.85 -6.30
N THR A 107 15.97 12.74 -5.81
CA THR A 107 16.68 11.46 -5.70
C THR A 107 16.72 10.71 -7.02
N THR A 108 17.74 9.88 -7.19
CA THR A 108 17.90 8.92 -8.27
C THR A 108 18.28 7.56 -7.64
N PRO A 109 17.45 6.51 -7.77
CA PRO A 109 16.13 6.50 -8.41
C PRO A 109 15.07 7.30 -7.64
N ARG A 110 13.96 7.65 -8.32
CA ARG A 110 12.75 8.06 -7.61
C ARG A 110 12.01 6.80 -7.16
N LEU A 111 11.63 6.76 -5.89
CA LEU A 111 10.77 5.72 -5.34
C LEU A 111 9.34 6.24 -5.32
N ILE A 112 8.44 5.57 -6.02
CA ILE A 112 7.05 6.01 -6.21
C ILE A 112 6.13 4.85 -5.88
N LYS A 113 5.08 5.09 -5.09
CA LYS A 113 4.11 4.04 -4.77
C LYS A 113 2.76 4.27 -5.43
N THR A 114 2.05 3.18 -5.69
CA THR A 114 0.70 3.16 -6.21
C THR A 114 -0.12 2.01 -5.63
N HIS A 115 -1.44 2.21 -5.53
CA HIS A 115 -2.41 1.15 -5.28
C HIS A 115 -3.25 0.84 -6.53
N LEU A 116 -2.96 1.45 -7.67
CA LEU A 116 -3.68 1.20 -8.91
C LEU A 116 -3.57 -0.27 -9.33
N PRO A 117 -4.68 -0.87 -9.80
CA PRO A 117 -4.60 -2.15 -10.50
C PRO A 117 -3.73 -2.00 -11.75
N VAL A 118 -3.16 -3.10 -12.22
CA VAL A 118 -2.11 -3.09 -13.26
C VAL A 118 -2.52 -2.36 -14.54
N GLN A 119 -3.79 -2.44 -14.94
CA GLN A 119 -4.31 -1.80 -16.15
C GLN A 119 -4.43 -0.28 -16.06
N LEU A 120 -4.42 0.29 -14.86
CA LEU A 120 -4.50 1.73 -14.62
C LEU A 120 -3.14 2.38 -14.33
N VAL A 121 -2.08 1.60 -14.24
CA VAL A 121 -0.71 2.12 -14.07
C VAL A 121 -0.32 2.95 -15.29
N PRO A 122 0.25 4.17 -15.12
CA PRO A 122 0.70 5.01 -16.24
C PRO A 122 1.60 4.24 -17.21
N LYS A 123 1.31 4.35 -18.50
CA LYS A 123 2.02 3.62 -19.55
C LYS A 123 3.53 3.85 -19.56
N SER A 124 3.96 5.05 -19.16
CA SER A 124 5.37 5.41 -19.16
C SER A 124 6.23 4.49 -18.29
N PHE A 125 5.70 3.93 -17.21
CA PHE A 125 6.45 2.94 -16.40
C PHE A 125 6.80 1.69 -17.20
N TRP A 126 5.89 1.22 -18.05
CA TRP A 126 6.11 0.06 -18.92
C TRP A 126 7.01 0.41 -20.12
N GLU A 127 6.76 1.53 -20.75
CA GLU A 127 7.51 2.03 -21.91
C GLU A 127 8.99 2.31 -21.57
N GLN A 128 9.25 2.84 -20.37
CA GLN A 128 10.60 3.08 -19.85
C GLN A 128 11.25 1.83 -19.24
N ASN A 129 10.56 0.70 -19.27
CA ASN A 129 11.05 -0.56 -18.68
C ASN A 129 11.47 -0.42 -17.20
N CYS A 130 10.70 0.36 -16.42
CA CYS A 130 10.99 0.61 -15.01
C CYS A 130 10.91 -0.68 -14.19
N LYS A 131 11.68 -0.75 -13.12
CA LYS A 131 11.53 -1.80 -12.11
C LYS A 131 10.25 -1.59 -11.31
N VAL A 132 9.51 -2.67 -11.14
CA VAL A 132 8.26 -2.69 -10.34
C VAL A 132 8.42 -3.71 -9.23
N VAL A 133 8.19 -3.28 -8.00
CA VAL A 133 8.14 -4.15 -6.83
C VAL A 133 6.68 -4.25 -6.40
N TYR A 134 6.11 -5.43 -6.51
CA TYR A 134 4.75 -5.71 -6.08
C TYR A 134 4.77 -6.57 -4.82
N ILE A 135 4.07 -6.17 -3.78
CA ILE A 135 3.88 -6.98 -2.58
C ILE A 135 2.40 -7.31 -2.40
N ALA A 136 2.12 -8.60 -2.25
CA ALA A 136 0.80 -9.16 -2.00
C ALA A 136 0.69 -9.72 -0.58
N ARG A 137 -0.50 -9.68 -0.02
CA ARG A 137 -0.83 -10.25 1.28
C ARG A 137 -2.04 -11.15 1.15
N ASN A 138 -2.11 -12.23 1.92
CA ASN A 138 -3.28 -13.10 1.89
C ASN A 138 -4.58 -12.32 2.15
N ALA A 139 -5.64 -12.70 1.47
CA ALA A 139 -6.90 -11.95 1.45
C ALA A 139 -7.54 -11.80 2.83
N LYS A 140 -7.44 -12.82 3.70
CA LYS A 140 -8.08 -12.80 5.02
C LYS A 140 -7.43 -11.78 5.96
N ASP A 141 -6.10 -11.76 6.04
CA ASP A 141 -5.38 -10.75 6.82
C ASP A 141 -5.48 -9.37 6.17
N ASN A 142 -5.54 -9.31 4.84
CA ASN A 142 -5.66 -8.05 4.12
C ASN A 142 -7.00 -7.36 4.41
N VAL A 143 -8.12 -8.08 4.35
CA VAL A 143 -9.43 -7.50 4.61
C VAL A 143 -9.55 -7.00 6.05
N VAL A 144 -9.00 -7.72 7.02
CA VAL A 144 -8.98 -7.30 8.43
C VAL A 144 -8.20 -6.00 8.60
N SER A 145 -6.99 -5.93 8.01
CA SER A 145 -6.16 -4.72 8.07
C SER A 145 -6.83 -3.53 7.39
N TYR A 146 -7.50 -3.78 6.25
CA TYR A 146 -8.19 -2.73 5.50
C TYR A 146 -9.42 -2.21 6.24
N PHE A 147 -10.19 -3.09 6.89
CA PHE A 147 -11.31 -2.69 7.75
C PHE A 147 -10.90 -1.73 8.87
N HIS A 148 -9.86 -2.06 9.61
CA HIS A 148 -9.36 -1.19 10.69
C HIS A 148 -8.77 0.12 10.15
N PHE A 149 -8.17 0.10 8.97
CA PHE A 149 -7.68 1.30 8.30
C PHE A 149 -8.83 2.21 7.84
N GLU A 150 -9.87 1.66 7.22
CA GLU A 150 -11.03 2.46 6.79
C GLU A 150 -11.75 3.09 7.99
N ARG A 151 -11.76 2.44 9.14
CA ARG A 151 -12.32 3.03 10.38
C ARG A 151 -11.59 4.28 10.83
N MET A 152 -10.29 4.37 10.60
CA MET A 152 -9.45 5.47 11.11
C MET A 152 -9.16 6.58 10.10
N THR A 153 -9.35 6.35 8.81
CA THR A 153 -9.06 7.36 7.77
C THR A 153 -10.31 8.07 7.30
N GLN A 154 -10.21 9.40 7.09
CA GLN A 154 -11.26 10.21 6.50
C GLN A 154 -11.24 10.19 4.96
N ALA A 155 -10.20 9.61 4.36
CA ALA A 155 -10.03 9.56 2.90
C ALA A 155 -10.68 8.32 2.23
N GLN A 156 -11.43 7.53 2.99
CA GLN A 156 -12.11 6.32 2.53
C GLN A 156 -13.59 6.35 2.97
N PRO A 157 -14.48 5.61 2.31
CA PRO A 157 -15.87 5.50 2.72
C PRO A 157 -16.02 4.98 4.15
N GLU A 158 -17.16 5.24 4.78
CA GLU A 158 -17.49 4.65 6.08
C GLU A 158 -17.57 3.12 5.95
N PRO A 159 -16.80 2.36 6.72
CA PRO A 159 -16.74 0.90 6.54
C PRO A 159 -17.99 0.15 7.00
N GLY A 160 -18.80 0.72 7.90
CA GLY A 160 -19.93 0.04 8.53
C GLY A 160 -19.51 -1.08 9.48
N ASP A 161 -20.37 -2.08 9.66
CA ASP A 161 -20.08 -3.25 10.47
C ASP A 161 -19.19 -4.28 9.74
N TRP A 162 -18.55 -5.14 10.52
CA TRP A 162 -17.62 -6.15 10.00
C TRP A 162 -18.24 -7.11 8.99
N ASN A 163 -19.47 -7.58 9.23
CA ASN A 163 -20.11 -8.55 8.36
C ASN A 163 -20.41 -7.95 6.98
N SER A 164 -20.98 -6.76 6.94
CA SER A 164 -21.24 -6.01 5.70
C SER A 164 -19.95 -5.63 4.99
N TYR A 165 -18.90 -5.29 5.74
CA TYR A 165 -17.59 -4.97 5.21
C TYR A 165 -16.95 -6.17 4.51
N LEU A 166 -16.97 -7.33 5.15
CA LEU A 166 -16.43 -8.57 4.60
C LEU A 166 -17.15 -8.96 3.29
N GLN A 167 -18.49 -8.82 3.25
CA GLN A 167 -19.26 -9.07 2.04
C GLN A 167 -18.87 -8.10 0.91
N SER A 168 -18.77 -6.79 1.20
CA SER A 168 -18.39 -5.82 0.17
C SER A 168 -16.95 -6.00 -0.33
N PHE A 169 -16.05 -6.52 0.51
CA PHE A 169 -14.70 -6.91 0.08
C PHE A 169 -14.75 -8.11 -0.91
N MET A 170 -15.51 -9.14 -0.60
CA MET A 170 -15.70 -10.29 -1.49
C MET A 170 -16.34 -9.86 -2.83
N ASP A 171 -17.28 -8.93 -2.78
CA ASP A 171 -17.95 -8.37 -3.98
C ASP A 171 -17.06 -7.41 -4.79
N GLY A 172 -15.85 -7.12 -4.31
CA GLY A 172 -14.93 -6.19 -4.98
C GLY A 172 -15.30 -4.72 -4.86
N LYS A 173 -16.21 -4.36 -3.97
CA LYS A 173 -16.69 -3.00 -3.73
C LYS A 173 -15.86 -2.29 -2.67
N LYS A 174 -14.55 -2.22 -2.92
CA LYS A 174 -13.57 -1.49 -2.13
C LYS A 174 -12.77 -0.54 -3.01
N VAL A 175 -12.26 0.51 -2.42
CA VAL A 175 -11.37 1.43 -3.15
C VAL A 175 -10.20 0.66 -3.74
N PHE A 176 -9.87 0.90 -4.99
CA PHE A 176 -8.95 0.15 -5.86
C PHE A 176 -9.48 -1.23 -6.33
N GLY A 177 -10.77 -1.50 -6.14
CA GLY A 177 -11.47 -2.66 -6.73
C GLY A 177 -11.24 -3.98 -6.02
N PRO A 178 -11.51 -5.10 -6.71
CA PRO A 178 -11.40 -6.44 -6.15
C PRO A 178 -9.95 -6.82 -5.82
N TRP A 179 -9.72 -7.33 -4.61
CA TRP A 179 -8.43 -7.89 -4.22
C TRP A 179 -7.97 -8.99 -5.20
N TYR A 180 -8.88 -9.87 -5.62
CA TYR A 180 -8.58 -10.98 -6.53
C TYR A 180 -8.01 -10.50 -7.86
N ASP A 181 -8.66 -9.54 -8.49
CA ASP A 181 -8.24 -9.02 -9.80
C ASP A 181 -6.91 -8.26 -9.67
N HIS A 182 -6.73 -7.55 -8.57
CA HIS A 182 -5.52 -6.79 -8.31
C HIS A 182 -4.28 -7.69 -8.18
N VAL A 183 -4.33 -8.70 -7.32
CA VAL A 183 -3.19 -9.60 -7.10
C VAL A 183 -2.92 -10.49 -8.31
N CYS A 184 -3.98 -10.97 -8.98
CA CYS A 184 -3.85 -11.78 -10.20
C CYS A 184 -3.36 -10.95 -11.38
N GLY A 185 -3.79 -9.70 -11.51
CA GLY A 185 -3.35 -8.81 -12.59
C GLY A 185 -1.84 -8.60 -12.60
N TYR A 186 -1.24 -8.31 -11.45
CA TYR A 186 0.22 -8.21 -11.34
C TYR A 186 0.93 -9.56 -11.46
N TRP A 187 0.30 -10.66 -11.02
CA TRP A 187 0.85 -12.00 -11.20
C TRP A 187 0.95 -12.38 -12.68
N GLU A 188 -0.08 -12.10 -13.46
CA GLU A 188 -0.06 -12.32 -14.92
C GLU A 188 0.93 -11.37 -15.61
N LYS A 189 0.99 -10.10 -15.20
CA LYS A 189 1.94 -9.12 -15.75
C LYS A 189 3.39 -9.59 -15.59
N LYS A 190 3.73 -10.19 -14.46
CA LYS A 190 5.07 -10.75 -14.19
C LYS A 190 5.51 -11.75 -15.25
N LYS A 191 4.59 -12.52 -15.84
CA LYS A 191 4.93 -13.53 -16.85
C LYS A 191 5.47 -12.94 -18.14
N THR A 192 5.09 -11.69 -18.45
CA THR A 192 5.46 -10.98 -19.70
C THR A 192 6.34 -9.76 -19.47
N TYR A 193 6.55 -9.37 -18.22
CA TYR A 193 7.36 -8.21 -17.85
C TYR A 193 8.40 -8.59 -16.79
N SER A 194 9.63 -8.84 -17.25
CA SER A 194 10.71 -9.38 -16.39
C SER A 194 11.18 -8.42 -15.29
N ASN A 195 10.96 -7.11 -15.46
CA ASN A 195 11.29 -6.10 -14.46
C ASN A 195 10.22 -5.93 -13.37
N LEU A 196 9.45 -6.98 -13.09
CA LEU A 196 8.51 -7.03 -11.98
C LEU A 196 8.93 -8.11 -10.98
N HIS A 197 9.20 -7.68 -9.75
CA HIS A 197 9.47 -8.54 -8.60
C HIS A 197 8.20 -8.69 -7.76
N TYR A 198 7.66 -9.91 -7.69
CA TYR A 198 6.43 -10.21 -6.94
C TYR A 198 6.79 -10.80 -5.59
N MET A 199 6.44 -10.12 -4.51
CA MET A 199 6.75 -10.49 -3.13
C MET A 199 5.47 -10.87 -2.37
N PHE A 200 5.63 -11.66 -1.32
CA PHE A 200 4.56 -12.01 -0.40
C PHE A 200 4.85 -11.47 1.00
N PHE A 201 3.85 -10.81 1.59
CA PHE A 201 3.94 -10.31 2.96
C PHE A 201 4.28 -11.43 3.95
N GLU A 202 3.70 -12.61 3.75
CA GLU A 202 3.92 -13.80 4.58
C GLU A 202 5.39 -14.25 4.54
N ASP A 203 6.02 -14.24 3.38
CA ASP A 203 7.44 -14.57 3.21
C ASP A 203 8.34 -13.52 3.91
N MET A 204 7.96 -12.24 3.79
CA MET A 204 8.64 -11.15 4.49
C MET A 204 8.60 -11.32 6.02
N VAL A 205 7.43 -11.70 6.56
CA VAL A 205 7.27 -11.94 8.01
C VAL A 205 8.08 -13.16 8.45
N GLU A 206 8.09 -14.22 7.63
CA GLU A 206 8.81 -15.46 7.94
C GLU A 206 10.33 -15.26 7.94
N ASN A 207 10.86 -14.56 6.95
CA ASN A 207 12.31 -14.31 6.84
C ASN A 207 12.59 -13.02 6.06
N THR A 208 12.59 -11.90 6.77
CA THR A 208 12.81 -10.56 6.18
C THR A 208 14.18 -10.46 5.52
N ASP A 209 15.26 -10.98 6.11
CA ASP A 209 16.61 -10.89 5.54
C ASP A 209 16.70 -11.59 4.18
N ARG A 210 16.13 -12.79 4.06
CA ARG A 210 16.04 -13.53 2.79
C ARG A 210 15.30 -12.72 1.73
N GLU A 211 14.17 -12.13 2.08
CA GLU A 211 13.38 -11.36 1.12
C GLU A 211 14.06 -10.03 0.73
N VAL A 212 14.79 -9.40 1.66
CA VAL A 212 15.64 -8.24 1.35
C VAL A 212 16.78 -8.63 0.41
N GLU A 213 17.42 -9.79 0.61
CA GLU A 213 18.45 -10.31 -0.29
C GLU A 213 17.90 -10.58 -1.71
N ASN A 214 16.73 -11.21 -1.81
CA ASN A 214 16.04 -11.43 -3.09
C ASN A 214 15.73 -10.09 -3.79
N LEU A 215 15.28 -9.10 -3.02
CA LEU A 215 14.99 -7.76 -3.53
C LEU A 215 16.27 -7.07 -4.02
N CYS A 216 17.38 -7.14 -3.27
CA CYS A 216 18.68 -6.61 -3.70
C CYS A 216 19.13 -7.26 -5.01
N SER A 217 19.00 -8.58 -5.15
CA SER A 217 19.36 -9.32 -6.36
C SER A 217 18.53 -8.84 -7.56
N PHE A 218 17.24 -8.65 -7.39
CA PHE A 218 16.36 -8.10 -8.43
C PHE A 218 16.76 -6.66 -8.83
N LEU A 219 17.10 -5.83 -7.85
CA LEU A 219 17.49 -4.43 -8.08
C LEU A 219 18.91 -4.30 -8.63
N GLY A 220 19.73 -5.36 -8.61
CA GLY A 220 21.13 -5.31 -8.99
C GLY A 220 22.00 -4.60 -7.94
N LEU A 221 21.61 -4.64 -6.67
CA LEU A 221 22.33 -4.04 -5.56
C LEU A 221 23.24 -5.08 -4.87
N SER A 222 24.50 -4.69 -4.65
CA SER A 222 25.46 -5.47 -3.86
C SER A 222 25.49 -4.96 -2.43
N THR A 223 24.45 -5.27 -1.64
CA THR A 223 24.34 -4.83 -0.26
C THR A 223 24.98 -5.86 0.68
N PRO A 224 25.99 -5.48 1.50
CA PRO A 224 26.61 -6.38 2.45
C PRO A 224 25.61 -6.98 3.45
N LYS A 225 25.89 -8.19 3.91
CA LYS A 225 25.02 -8.90 4.86
C LYS A 225 24.75 -8.08 6.13
N GLU A 226 25.79 -7.47 6.69
CA GLU A 226 25.68 -6.63 7.90
C GLU A 226 24.73 -5.44 7.69
N GLU A 227 24.73 -4.85 6.52
CA GLU A 227 23.82 -3.76 6.18
C GLU A 227 22.38 -4.27 6.02
N ARG A 228 22.18 -5.43 5.38
CA ARG A 228 20.84 -6.05 5.28
C ARG A 228 20.27 -6.39 6.66
N GLU A 229 21.11 -6.95 7.54
CA GLU A 229 20.71 -7.24 8.93
C GLU A 229 20.34 -5.98 9.70
N LYS A 230 21.07 -4.87 9.50
CA LYS A 230 20.73 -3.58 10.09
C LYS A 230 19.39 -3.06 9.55
N ILE A 231 19.18 -3.13 8.23
CA ILE A 231 17.91 -2.74 7.60
C ILE A 231 16.76 -3.58 8.15
N THR A 232 16.91 -4.91 8.21
CA THR A 232 15.91 -5.81 8.77
C THR A 232 15.53 -5.43 10.20
N LYS A 233 16.51 -5.08 11.04
CA LYS A 233 16.28 -4.67 12.42
C LYS A 233 15.52 -3.37 12.55
N ILE A 234 15.89 -2.33 11.78
CA ILE A 234 15.25 -1.02 11.87
C ILE A 234 13.91 -0.96 11.15
N THR A 235 13.63 -1.89 10.24
CA THR A 235 12.33 -2.05 9.58
C THR A 235 11.43 -3.07 10.26
N HIS A 236 11.85 -3.62 11.39
CA HIS A 236 10.97 -4.47 12.19
C HIS A 236 9.71 -3.70 12.61
N PHE A 237 8.59 -4.41 12.69
CA PHE A 237 7.28 -3.81 12.92
C PHE A 237 7.27 -2.87 14.14
N ASP A 238 7.80 -3.30 15.27
CA ASP A 238 7.81 -2.51 16.51
C ASP A 238 8.67 -1.25 16.39
N ALA A 239 9.80 -1.33 15.69
CA ALA A 239 10.65 -0.18 15.42
C ALA A 239 9.96 0.84 14.53
N MET A 240 9.33 0.41 13.43
CA MET A 240 8.59 1.27 12.53
C MET A 240 7.37 1.90 13.19
N LYS A 241 6.66 1.17 14.04
CA LYS A 241 5.50 1.65 14.79
C LYS A 241 5.84 2.82 15.72
N GLN A 242 7.03 2.82 16.30
CA GLN A 242 7.54 3.90 17.17
C GLN A 242 8.15 5.07 16.38
N ASN A 243 8.46 4.88 15.10
CA ASN A 243 9.11 5.89 14.28
C ASN A 243 8.08 6.82 13.63
N LYS A 244 8.07 8.09 14.05
CA LYS A 244 7.18 9.13 13.49
C LYS A 244 7.35 9.35 11.99
N MET A 245 8.52 9.01 11.44
CA MET A 245 8.79 9.13 10.01
C MET A 245 8.18 7.98 9.18
N THR A 246 7.72 6.90 9.82
CA THR A 246 7.15 5.73 9.13
C THR A 246 5.73 5.37 9.55
N ASN A 247 5.27 5.84 10.71
CA ASN A 247 3.99 5.42 11.30
C ASN A 247 2.77 6.26 10.89
N TYR A 248 2.94 7.24 9.99
CA TYR A 248 1.91 8.14 9.48
C TYR A 248 1.24 9.05 10.52
N SER A 249 1.80 9.17 11.72
CA SER A 249 1.22 9.99 12.80
C SER A 249 1.12 11.50 12.47
N THR A 250 1.73 11.92 11.38
CA THR A 250 1.72 13.32 10.92
C THR A 250 0.75 13.60 9.77
N ILE A 251 0.05 12.58 9.26
CA ILE A 251 -0.95 12.75 8.18
C ILE A 251 -2.28 13.24 8.75
N PRO A 252 -2.86 14.34 8.21
CA PRO A 252 -4.03 15.00 8.80
C PRO A 252 -5.37 14.23 8.60
N VAL A 253 -5.42 13.23 7.72
CA VAL A 253 -6.67 12.50 7.40
C VAL A 253 -6.86 11.24 8.23
N MET A 254 -6.00 10.97 9.21
CA MET A 254 -6.06 9.77 10.06
C MET A 254 -6.43 10.09 11.50
N ASP A 255 -7.37 9.35 12.05
CA ASP A 255 -7.78 9.41 13.46
C ASP A 255 -7.16 8.26 14.25
N PHE A 256 -6.06 8.54 14.94
CA PHE A 256 -5.31 7.56 15.74
C PHE A 256 -6.01 7.18 17.06
N SER A 257 -7.08 7.87 17.44
CA SER A 257 -7.91 7.47 18.59
C SER A 257 -8.75 6.22 18.27
N VAL A 258 -9.08 6.01 16.99
CA VAL A 258 -9.88 4.87 16.51
C VAL A 258 -9.02 3.62 16.30
N SER A 259 -7.87 3.76 15.67
CA SER A 259 -6.94 2.66 15.41
C SER A 259 -5.52 3.19 15.19
N GLN A 260 -4.55 2.27 15.18
CA GLN A 260 -3.19 2.60 14.77
C GLN A 260 -2.98 2.23 13.31
N PHE A 261 -2.29 3.08 12.53
CA PHE A 261 -1.92 2.74 11.16
C PHE A 261 -1.08 1.46 11.12
N MET A 262 -0.08 1.35 11.98
CA MET A 262 0.69 0.12 12.20
C MET A 262 0.07 -0.66 13.37
N ARG A 263 -0.90 -1.53 13.06
CA ARG A 263 -1.75 -2.19 14.06
C ARG A 263 -1.15 -3.46 14.65
N LYS A 264 -0.88 -4.46 13.85
CA LYS A 264 -0.43 -5.81 14.28
C LYS A 264 0.83 -6.29 13.58
N GLY A 265 0.95 -6.14 12.25
CA GLY A 265 2.09 -6.62 11.47
C GLY A 265 2.29 -8.14 11.49
N LYS A 266 1.24 -8.92 11.68
CA LYS A 266 1.29 -10.38 11.84
C LYS A 266 0.47 -11.09 10.78
N VAL A 267 0.84 -12.34 10.52
CA VAL A 267 0.05 -13.31 9.77
C VAL A 267 -0.91 -14.01 10.72
N SER A 268 -2.07 -14.44 10.23
CA SER A 268 -3.11 -15.18 10.97
C SER A 268 -3.97 -14.35 11.93
N ASP A 269 -3.87 -13.02 11.96
CA ASP A 269 -4.75 -12.19 12.80
C ASP A 269 -6.23 -12.24 12.37
N TRP A 270 -6.51 -12.69 11.15
CA TRP A 270 -7.86 -12.91 10.66
C TRP A 270 -8.65 -13.88 11.55
N LYS A 271 -7.98 -14.82 12.22
CA LYS A 271 -8.62 -15.78 13.16
C LYS A 271 -9.30 -15.10 14.35
N ASN A 272 -8.89 -13.89 14.68
CA ASN A 272 -9.51 -13.08 15.76
C ASN A 272 -10.74 -12.28 15.29
N HIS A 273 -11.07 -12.31 13.99
CA HIS A 273 -12.14 -11.51 13.40
C HIS A 273 -13.21 -12.33 12.70
N PHE A 274 -12.81 -13.42 12.03
CA PHE A 274 -13.73 -14.30 11.31
C PHE A 274 -14.46 -15.25 12.28
N THR A 275 -15.77 -15.35 12.14
CA THR A 275 -16.51 -16.50 12.68
C THR A 275 -16.23 -17.74 11.82
N VAL A 276 -16.58 -18.92 12.35
CA VAL A 276 -16.46 -20.18 11.57
C VAL A 276 -17.25 -20.08 10.26
N ALA A 277 -18.48 -19.61 10.33
CA ALA A 277 -19.35 -19.47 9.14
C ALA A 277 -18.78 -18.47 8.12
N GLN A 278 -18.26 -17.33 8.57
CA GLN A 278 -17.60 -16.35 7.69
C GLN A 278 -16.35 -16.95 7.03
N ASN A 279 -15.57 -17.71 7.77
CA ASN A 279 -14.38 -18.38 7.24
C ASN A 279 -14.74 -19.40 6.14
N GLU A 280 -15.75 -20.22 6.36
CA GLU A 280 -16.23 -21.22 5.38
C GLU A 280 -16.78 -20.54 4.12
N GLN A 281 -17.59 -19.49 4.27
CA GLN A 281 -18.08 -18.69 3.15
C GLN A 281 -16.96 -18.04 2.35
N PHE A 282 -15.99 -17.43 3.05
CA PHE A 282 -14.83 -16.80 2.41
C PHE A 282 -13.99 -17.81 1.65
N ASP A 283 -13.70 -18.97 2.24
CA ASP A 283 -12.89 -20.03 1.59
C ASP A 283 -13.56 -20.57 0.33
N LYS A 284 -14.89 -20.75 0.35
CA LYS A 284 -15.66 -21.15 -0.84
C LYS A 284 -15.56 -20.09 -1.95
N HIS A 285 -15.74 -18.82 -1.60
CA HIS A 285 -15.64 -17.71 -2.53
C HIS A 285 -14.22 -17.56 -3.08
N TYR A 286 -13.21 -17.63 -2.21
CA TYR A 286 -11.79 -17.59 -2.58
C TYR A 286 -11.42 -18.71 -3.56
N LYS A 287 -11.83 -19.93 -3.27
CA LYS A 287 -11.58 -21.09 -4.15
C LYS A 287 -12.15 -20.88 -5.55
N GLU A 288 -13.36 -20.35 -5.65
CA GLU A 288 -13.99 -20.05 -6.95
C GLU A 288 -13.26 -18.93 -7.70
N LYS A 289 -12.91 -17.85 -7.03
CA LYS A 289 -12.20 -16.70 -7.63
C LYS A 289 -10.76 -17.03 -8.06
N MET A 290 -10.08 -17.90 -7.33
CA MET A 290 -8.67 -18.23 -7.56
C MET A 290 -8.45 -19.53 -8.35
N LYS A 291 -9.49 -20.18 -8.86
CA LYS A 291 -9.39 -21.49 -9.54
C LYS A 291 -8.55 -21.48 -10.82
N ASN A 292 -8.48 -20.35 -11.52
CA ASN A 292 -7.82 -20.23 -12.82
C ASN A 292 -6.42 -19.61 -12.75
N THR A 293 -5.88 -19.42 -11.56
CA THR A 293 -4.53 -18.89 -11.38
C THR A 293 -3.60 -19.88 -10.69
N THR A 294 -2.31 -19.79 -10.99
CA THR A 294 -1.25 -20.50 -10.26
C THR A 294 -0.82 -19.80 -8.98
N LEU A 295 -1.32 -18.58 -8.75
CA LEU A 295 -1.01 -17.78 -7.56
C LEU A 295 -1.55 -18.45 -6.29
N LYS A 296 -0.68 -18.61 -5.29
CA LYS A 296 -1.02 -19.24 -4.00
C LYS A 296 -0.61 -18.36 -2.85
N PHE A 297 -1.45 -18.32 -1.82
CA PHE A 297 -1.21 -17.59 -0.59
C PHE A 297 -1.23 -18.50 0.64
N ARG A 298 -0.44 -18.15 1.65
CA ARG A 298 -0.48 -18.77 2.98
C ARG A 298 -1.27 -17.86 3.91
N THR A 299 -2.27 -18.41 4.60
CA THR A 299 -3.08 -17.69 5.61
C THR A 299 -2.58 -17.91 7.03
N GLN A 300 -1.54 -18.69 7.17
CA GLN A 300 -0.81 -18.97 8.42
C GLN A 300 0.63 -19.39 8.11
N ILE A 301 1.54 -19.09 9.01
CA ILE A 301 2.97 -19.43 8.98
C ILE A 301 3.40 -19.94 10.34
#